data_4bac37f34aada5c3ad9b10ead1dfc95f
#
_entry.id   4bac37f34aada5c3ad9b10ead1dfc95f
#
_cell.length_a   1.000
_cell.length_b   1.000
_cell.length_c   1.000
_cell.angle_alpha   90.00
_cell.angle_beta   90.00
_cell.angle_gamma   90.00
#
_symmetry.space_group_name_H-M   'P 1'
#
loop_
_entity.id
_entity.type
_entity.pdbx_description
1 polymer ?
#
loop_
_entity_poly.entity_id
_entity_poly.type
_entity_poly.pdbx_seq_one_letter_code
_entity_poly.pdbx_strand_id
1 'polypeptide(L)'
;MQTADMLVIGGGIAGLSLAARLAEHGQVVVLEGESAPGYHASGRSVAFAHYGLGETVVRTLTALSLPHLAAYGTLHPALHIASAAQLAELDALEDVHRQFGCDYTRIGPDEARALMPVLRPEACVAALVDHGSLKLDTNAMLQAHAAALRAVGGELVTGARVSAIAREGSAWRVEASGKVYSAPLLINAAGAWADDVARMAGVQHVGIQPRRRTVISFAAPEGEDVRRWPFTKTVGEGFYLLPEGRGQLLASSMDQTPSEPCDAAADELDIAIAADRVEQATTLPIRRIAHSWAGLRSFAPDEVPVIGHAADAPGFVWVAGQGGAGFQTSPALARIAEAAVLGLPFPADCTGAGLVPELFSPERFGA
;
A
#
# COMPACT_ATOMS: atom_id res chain seq x y z
N MET A 1 16.24 3.21 -30.08
CA MET A 1 15.50 2.17 -29.34
C MET A 1 16.47 1.65 -28.27
N GLN A 2 16.05 1.63 -27.03
CA GLN A 2 16.82 1.07 -25.91
C GLN A 2 16.28 -0.34 -25.61
N THR A 3 17.18 -1.31 -25.48
CA THR A 3 16.81 -2.70 -25.17
C THR A 3 17.15 -3.02 -23.71
N ALA A 4 16.36 -3.86 -23.09
CA ALA A 4 16.57 -4.41 -21.75
C ALA A 4 16.08 -5.87 -21.72
N ASP A 5 16.37 -6.60 -20.65
CA ASP A 5 15.78 -7.92 -20.42
C ASP A 5 14.37 -7.79 -19.85
N MET A 6 14.14 -6.74 -19.07
CA MET A 6 12.87 -6.49 -18.38
C MET A 6 12.51 -4.99 -18.39
N LEU A 7 11.29 -4.67 -18.76
CA LEU A 7 10.68 -3.34 -18.59
C LEU A 7 9.65 -3.39 -17.49
N VAL A 8 9.74 -2.45 -16.54
CA VAL A 8 8.75 -2.27 -15.46
C VAL A 8 8.03 -0.95 -15.67
N ILE A 9 6.71 -0.97 -15.79
CA ILE A 9 5.88 0.24 -15.88
C ILE A 9 5.38 0.59 -14.49
N GLY A 10 5.83 1.73 -13.97
CA GLY A 10 5.48 2.29 -12.66
C GLY A 10 6.62 2.26 -11.65
N GLY A 11 7.01 3.45 -11.17
CA GLY A 11 8.05 3.67 -10.16
C GLY A 11 7.49 3.83 -8.73
N GLY A 12 6.34 3.25 -8.44
CA GLY A 12 5.81 3.11 -7.08
C GLY A 12 6.49 2.00 -6.30
N ILE A 13 6.05 1.76 -5.05
CA ILE A 13 6.63 0.72 -4.19
C ILE A 13 6.57 -0.68 -4.83
N ALA A 14 5.48 -1.02 -5.53
CA ALA A 14 5.35 -2.31 -6.20
C ALA A 14 6.42 -2.52 -7.28
N GLY A 15 6.59 -1.53 -8.17
CA GLY A 15 7.56 -1.60 -9.25
C GLY A 15 9.00 -1.54 -8.77
N LEU A 16 9.33 -0.59 -7.87
CA LEU A 16 10.71 -0.42 -7.40
C LEU A 16 11.20 -1.57 -6.50
N SER A 17 10.35 -2.10 -5.60
CA SER A 17 10.75 -3.23 -4.76
C SER A 17 11.03 -4.49 -5.59
N LEU A 18 10.24 -4.71 -6.64
CA LEU A 18 10.48 -5.82 -7.57
C LEU A 18 11.68 -5.55 -8.47
N ALA A 19 11.77 -4.36 -9.09
CA ALA A 19 12.84 -4.02 -10.01
C ALA A 19 14.23 -4.12 -9.38
N ALA A 20 14.37 -3.73 -8.10
CA ALA A 20 15.61 -3.87 -7.34
C ALA A 20 16.08 -5.34 -7.24
N ARG A 21 15.13 -6.28 -7.13
CA ARG A 21 15.43 -7.72 -7.08
C ARG A 21 15.73 -8.27 -8.46
N LEU A 22 14.91 -7.94 -9.46
CA LEU A 22 15.07 -8.41 -10.84
C LEU A 22 16.40 -7.96 -11.46
N ALA A 23 16.91 -6.80 -11.06
CA ALA A 23 18.17 -6.27 -11.60
C ALA A 23 19.41 -7.10 -11.22
N GLU A 24 19.31 -8.00 -10.25
CA GLU A 24 20.34 -9.02 -9.96
C GLU A 24 20.40 -10.13 -11.03
N HIS A 25 19.35 -10.26 -11.86
CA HIS A 25 19.18 -11.34 -12.83
C HIS A 25 19.26 -10.86 -14.30
N GLY A 26 19.28 -9.56 -14.55
CA GLY A 26 19.34 -9.01 -15.89
C GLY A 26 19.17 -7.51 -15.91
N GLN A 27 19.23 -6.92 -17.11
CA GLN A 27 19.07 -5.48 -17.27
C GLN A 27 17.60 -5.07 -17.12
N VAL A 28 17.32 -4.25 -16.12
CA VAL A 28 15.98 -3.74 -15.83
C VAL A 28 15.90 -2.25 -16.11
N VAL A 29 14.84 -1.83 -16.82
CA VAL A 29 14.49 -0.42 -16.97
C VAL A 29 13.10 -0.20 -16.38
N VAL A 30 12.99 0.71 -15.41
CA VAL A 30 11.74 1.17 -14.83
C VAL A 30 11.30 2.45 -15.51
N LEU A 31 10.09 2.47 -16.06
CA LEU A 31 9.47 3.64 -16.69
C LEU A 31 8.45 4.24 -15.72
N GLU A 32 8.77 5.42 -15.17
CA GLU A 32 7.88 6.20 -14.29
C GLU A 32 7.33 7.40 -15.04
N GLY A 33 6.00 7.55 -15.05
CA GLY A 33 5.32 8.61 -15.78
C GLY A 33 5.52 10.00 -15.20
N GLU A 34 5.74 10.09 -13.90
CA GLU A 34 5.89 11.33 -13.18
C GLU A 34 7.37 11.76 -13.07
N SER A 35 7.61 12.99 -12.62
CA SER A 35 8.96 13.54 -12.47
C SER A 35 9.77 12.90 -11.33
N ALA A 36 9.11 12.20 -10.43
CA ALA A 36 9.71 11.50 -9.30
C ALA A 36 9.01 10.17 -9.04
N PRO A 37 9.74 9.14 -8.55
CA PRO A 37 9.11 7.87 -8.16
C PRO A 37 8.19 8.06 -6.96
N GLY A 38 7.14 7.24 -6.92
CA GLY A 38 6.21 7.24 -5.81
C GLY A 38 5.26 8.44 -5.73
N TYR A 39 5.14 9.25 -6.76
CA TYR A 39 4.33 10.48 -6.76
C TYR A 39 2.86 10.26 -6.37
N HIS A 40 2.25 9.18 -6.82
CA HIS A 40 0.84 8.85 -6.54
C HIS A 40 0.67 8.10 -5.20
N ALA A 41 0.04 6.92 -5.21
CA ALA A 41 -0.35 6.18 -4.00
C ALA A 41 0.79 5.99 -2.98
N SER A 42 2.02 5.73 -3.45
CA SER A 42 3.18 5.52 -2.57
C SER A 42 3.56 6.79 -1.80
N GLY A 43 3.63 7.95 -2.46
CA GLY A 43 3.97 9.22 -1.80
C GLY A 43 2.84 9.83 -0.97
N ARG A 44 1.63 9.28 -1.05
CA ARG A 44 0.43 9.77 -0.34
C ARG A 44 0.03 8.87 0.83
N SER A 45 0.84 7.83 1.10
CA SER A 45 0.62 6.90 2.19
C SER A 45 0.87 7.56 3.54
N VAL A 46 0.04 7.23 4.54
CA VAL A 46 0.33 7.57 5.94
C VAL A 46 1.37 6.64 6.57
N ALA A 47 1.85 5.67 5.81
CA ALA A 47 3.04 4.87 6.11
C ALA A 47 2.97 4.10 7.43
N PHE A 48 1.86 3.41 7.68
CA PHE A 48 1.71 2.63 8.89
C PHE A 48 1.50 1.14 8.57
N ALA A 49 2.29 0.26 9.20
CA ALA A 49 2.18 -1.19 9.06
C ALA A 49 1.58 -1.80 10.32
N HIS A 50 0.45 -2.50 10.18
CA HIS A 50 -0.29 -3.13 11.27
C HIS A 50 -1.20 -4.25 10.76
N TYR A 51 -1.65 -5.15 11.64
CA TYR A 51 -2.50 -6.29 11.28
C TYR A 51 -3.99 -5.95 11.08
N GLY A 52 -4.43 -4.79 11.46
CA GLY A 52 -5.82 -4.33 11.27
C GLY A 52 -6.16 -3.89 9.84
N LEU A 53 -5.39 -4.32 8.82
CA LEU A 53 -5.60 -3.96 7.41
C LEU A 53 -5.70 -5.22 6.54
N GLY A 54 -6.73 -5.25 5.69
CA GLY A 54 -6.99 -6.33 4.72
C GLY A 54 -7.50 -7.62 5.36
N GLU A 55 -7.68 -8.62 4.50
CA GLU A 55 -8.10 -9.96 4.88
C GLU A 55 -6.91 -10.91 5.11
N THR A 56 -7.17 -12.18 5.35
CA THR A 56 -6.16 -13.19 5.73
C THR A 56 -4.92 -13.18 4.85
N VAL A 57 -5.06 -13.11 3.52
CA VAL A 57 -3.91 -13.09 2.59
C VAL A 57 -3.03 -11.87 2.82
N VAL A 58 -3.62 -10.67 2.94
CA VAL A 58 -2.88 -9.41 3.17
C VAL A 58 -2.21 -9.42 4.55
N ARG A 59 -2.88 -9.96 5.57
CA ARG A 59 -2.33 -10.10 6.93
C ARG A 59 -1.16 -11.08 6.96
N THR A 60 -1.26 -12.19 6.24
CA THR A 60 -0.15 -13.15 6.08
C THR A 60 1.05 -12.51 5.37
N LEU A 61 0.82 -11.77 4.28
CA LEU A 61 1.87 -11.01 3.60
C LEU A 61 2.50 -9.95 4.52
N THR A 62 1.70 -9.32 5.38
CA THR A 62 2.20 -8.37 6.39
C THR A 62 3.11 -9.08 7.39
N ALA A 63 2.69 -10.22 7.93
CA ALA A 63 3.49 -11.01 8.87
C ALA A 63 4.85 -11.41 8.27
N LEU A 64 4.85 -11.89 7.02
CA LEU A 64 6.07 -12.25 6.29
C LEU A 64 6.96 -11.04 5.93
N SER A 65 6.40 -9.84 5.95
CA SER A 65 7.11 -8.61 5.58
C SER A 65 7.69 -7.85 6.78
N LEU A 66 7.03 -7.89 7.95
CA LEU A 66 7.41 -7.10 9.13
C LEU A 66 8.89 -7.20 9.52
N PRO A 67 9.55 -8.37 9.51
CA PRO A 67 10.98 -8.47 9.82
C PRO A 67 11.86 -7.64 8.88
N HIS A 68 11.46 -7.50 7.61
CA HIS A 68 12.18 -6.72 6.60
C HIS A 68 11.86 -5.22 6.68
N LEU A 69 10.69 -4.86 7.21
CA LEU A 69 10.26 -3.47 7.38
C LEU A 69 10.92 -2.79 8.58
N ALA A 70 11.42 -3.56 9.56
CA ALA A 70 12.06 -3.03 10.76
C ALA A 70 13.25 -2.11 10.46
N ALA A 71 13.93 -2.32 9.33
CA ALA A 71 15.03 -1.44 8.89
C ALA A 71 14.58 -0.04 8.47
N TYR A 72 13.29 0.14 8.15
CA TYR A 72 12.71 1.38 7.64
C TYR A 72 11.59 1.92 8.55
N GLY A 73 11.33 1.24 9.66
CA GLY A 73 10.24 1.57 10.58
C GLY A 73 10.72 1.85 11.98
N THR A 74 9.94 2.63 12.70
CA THR A 74 10.05 2.77 14.14
C THR A 74 8.83 2.15 14.80
N LEU A 75 9.03 1.43 15.89
CA LEU A 75 7.92 0.92 16.71
C LEU A 75 7.04 2.09 17.14
N HIS A 76 5.77 1.98 16.82
CA HIS A 76 4.77 2.97 17.17
C HIS A 76 3.45 2.22 17.37
N PRO A 77 2.95 2.09 18.61
CA PRO A 77 1.77 1.27 18.88
C PRO A 77 0.55 1.70 18.10
N ALA A 78 -0.27 0.73 17.66
CA ALA A 78 -1.59 1.00 17.14
C ALA A 78 -2.64 0.71 18.23
N LEU A 79 -3.55 1.65 18.45
CA LEU A 79 -4.69 1.55 19.37
C LEU A 79 -5.95 1.36 18.54
N HIS A 80 -6.45 0.13 18.50
CA HIS A 80 -7.71 -0.21 17.86
C HIS A 80 -8.85 -0.06 18.86
N ILE A 81 -9.68 0.98 18.71
CA ILE A 81 -10.78 1.27 19.61
C ILE A 81 -12.09 0.69 19.11
N ALA A 82 -12.94 0.28 20.03
CA ALA A 82 -14.30 -0.20 19.75
C ALA A 82 -15.33 0.51 20.62
N SER A 83 -16.40 0.97 19.96
CA SER A 83 -17.67 1.30 20.64
C SER A 83 -18.39 0.01 21.08
N ALA A 84 -19.46 0.14 21.84
CA ALA A 84 -20.26 -1.03 22.25
C ALA A 84 -20.81 -1.83 21.07
N ALA A 85 -21.09 -1.18 19.95
CA ALA A 85 -21.57 -1.84 18.73
C ALA A 85 -20.45 -2.59 17.94
N GLN A 86 -19.18 -2.32 18.23
CA GLN A 86 -18.04 -2.81 17.48
C GLN A 86 -17.21 -3.87 18.26
N LEU A 87 -17.77 -4.42 19.35
CA LEU A 87 -17.05 -5.41 20.16
C LEU A 87 -16.74 -6.71 19.38
N ALA A 88 -17.66 -7.13 18.51
CA ALA A 88 -17.44 -8.33 17.68
C ALA A 88 -16.28 -8.16 16.69
N GLU A 89 -16.13 -6.97 16.10
CA GLU A 89 -15.00 -6.63 15.22
C GLU A 89 -13.68 -6.57 16.01
N LEU A 90 -13.72 -6.10 17.26
CA LEU A 90 -12.56 -6.11 18.14
C LEU A 90 -12.13 -7.53 18.50
N ASP A 91 -13.08 -8.41 18.81
CA ASP A 91 -12.84 -9.82 19.10
C ASP A 91 -12.22 -10.52 17.88
N ALA A 92 -12.76 -10.27 16.68
CA ALA A 92 -12.21 -10.80 15.44
C ALA A 92 -10.77 -10.29 15.18
N LEU A 93 -10.48 -9.03 15.47
CA LEU A 93 -9.13 -8.49 15.36
C LEU A 93 -8.18 -9.10 16.39
N GLU A 94 -8.64 -9.35 17.61
CA GLU A 94 -7.87 -10.06 18.64
C GLU A 94 -7.52 -11.49 18.20
N ASP A 95 -8.46 -12.21 17.59
CA ASP A 95 -8.21 -13.55 17.05
C ASP A 95 -7.13 -13.51 15.95
N VAL A 96 -7.12 -12.48 15.10
CA VAL A 96 -6.04 -12.28 14.12
C VAL A 96 -4.69 -12.11 14.83
N HIS A 97 -4.60 -11.24 15.83
CA HIS A 97 -3.35 -11.03 16.57
C HIS A 97 -2.85 -12.32 17.23
N ARG A 98 -3.77 -13.09 17.79
CA ARG A 98 -3.46 -14.41 18.39
C ARG A 98 -2.97 -15.41 17.34
N GLN A 99 -3.62 -15.48 16.18
CA GLN A 99 -3.25 -16.36 15.08
C GLN A 99 -1.82 -16.08 14.58
N PHE A 100 -1.44 -14.82 14.48
CA PHE A 100 -0.11 -14.41 13.99
C PHE A 100 0.94 -14.29 15.12
N GLY A 101 0.58 -14.59 16.38
CA GLY A 101 1.52 -14.48 17.51
C GLY A 101 2.02 -13.05 17.77
N CYS A 102 1.16 -12.05 17.49
CA CYS A 102 1.52 -10.65 17.66
C CYS A 102 1.65 -10.28 19.14
N ASP A 103 2.50 -9.29 19.41
CA ASP A 103 2.56 -8.65 20.73
C ASP A 103 1.42 -7.63 20.84
N TYR A 104 0.40 -7.98 21.62
CA TYR A 104 -0.78 -7.13 21.81
C TYR A 104 -1.32 -7.19 23.24
N THR A 105 -2.09 -6.19 23.60
CA THR A 105 -2.82 -6.14 24.88
C THR A 105 -4.24 -5.67 24.65
N ARG A 106 -5.23 -6.41 25.15
CA ARG A 106 -6.61 -5.92 25.25
C ARG A 106 -6.76 -5.09 26.50
N ILE A 107 -7.33 -3.89 26.39
CA ILE A 107 -7.42 -2.91 27.46
C ILE A 107 -8.84 -2.33 27.59
N GLY A 108 -9.13 -1.82 28.78
CA GLY A 108 -10.38 -1.12 29.06
C GLY A 108 -10.37 0.36 28.64
N PRO A 109 -11.53 1.05 28.80
CA PRO A 109 -11.68 2.44 28.38
C PRO A 109 -10.78 3.43 29.12
N ASP A 110 -10.49 3.17 30.40
CA ASP A 110 -9.63 4.08 31.20
C ASP A 110 -8.17 4.00 30.75
N GLU A 111 -7.67 2.79 30.47
CA GLU A 111 -6.33 2.58 29.94
C GLU A 111 -6.20 3.14 28.50
N ALA A 112 -7.24 2.98 27.69
CA ALA A 112 -7.26 3.57 26.35
C ALA A 112 -7.19 5.11 26.41
N ARG A 113 -7.90 5.74 27.35
CA ARG A 113 -7.82 7.18 27.59
C ARG A 113 -6.48 7.63 28.20
N ALA A 114 -5.83 6.77 28.96
CA ALA A 114 -4.48 7.07 29.42
C ALA A 114 -3.45 7.14 28.27
N LEU A 115 -3.64 6.32 27.22
CA LEU A 115 -2.82 6.35 26.00
C LEU A 115 -3.22 7.47 25.03
N MET A 116 -4.52 7.76 24.94
CA MET A 116 -5.12 8.76 24.04
C MET A 116 -6.09 9.65 24.83
N PRO A 117 -5.60 10.70 25.51
CA PRO A 117 -6.37 11.46 26.51
C PRO A 117 -7.60 12.19 25.97
N VAL A 118 -7.65 12.39 24.66
CA VAL A 118 -8.74 13.08 23.96
C VAL A 118 -9.92 12.18 23.58
N LEU A 119 -9.86 10.87 23.84
CA LEU A 119 -10.97 9.96 23.52
C LEU A 119 -12.20 10.27 24.40
N ARG A 120 -13.37 10.37 23.77
CA ARG A 120 -14.63 10.44 24.47
C ARG A 120 -14.99 9.08 25.08
N PRO A 121 -15.62 9.04 26.27
CA PRO A 121 -15.98 7.78 26.94
C PRO A 121 -16.83 6.84 26.07
N GLU A 122 -17.75 7.38 25.31
CA GLU A 122 -18.67 6.64 24.44
C GLU A 122 -18.03 6.08 23.18
N ALA A 123 -16.90 6.65 22.76
CA ALA A 123 -16.17 6.23 21.57
C ALA A 123 -15.32 4.96 21.78
N CYS A 124 -15.01 4.64 23.04
CA CYS A 124 -14.14 3.52 23.37
C CYS A 124 -14.62 2.83 24.65
N VAL A 125 -15.27 1.67 24.52
CA VAL A 125 -15.63 0.79 25.65
C VAL A 125 -14.61 -0.32 25.86
N ALA A 126 -13.84 -0.67 24.83
CA ALA A 126 -12.72 -1.58 24.87
C ALA A 126 -11.74 -1.23 23.71
N ALA A 127 -10.49 -1.61 23.86
CA ALA A 127 -9.50 -1.43 22.82
C ALA A 127 -8.48 -2.57 22.79
N LEU A 128 -7.74 -2.67 21.68
CA LEU A 128 -6.59 -3.56 21.51
C LEU A 128 -5.40 -2.69 21.14
N VAL A 129 -4.31 -2.83 21.88
CA VAL A 129 -3.02 -2.20 21.57
C VAL A 129 -2.16 -3.22 20.83
N ASP A 130 -1.80 -2.93 19.60
CA ASP A 130 -0.79 -3.67 18.83
C ASP A 130 0.56 -3.01 19.05
N HIS A 131 1.45 -3.68 19.80
CA HIS A 131 2.77 -3.18 20.16
C HIS A 131 3.80 -3.38 19.03
N GLY A 132 3.52 -4.27 18.08
CA GLY A 132 4.39 -4.61 16.95
C GLY A 132 4.23 -3.73 15.72
N SER A 133 3.29 -2.78 15.74
CA SER A 133 3.05 -1.88 14.62
C SER A 133 4.23 -0.95 14.36
N LEU A 134 4.42 -0.59 13.08
CA LEU A 134 5.54 0.25 12.64
C LEU A 134 5.04 1.51 11.91
N LYS A 135 5.58 2.67 12.29
CA LYS A 135 5.56 3.87 11.43
C LYS A 135 6.74 3.77 10.47
N LEU A 136 6.47 3.74 9.16
CA LEU A 136 7.47 3.51 8.12
C LEU A 136 7.99 4.83 7.54
N ASP A 137 9.26 4.89 7.19
CA ASP A 137 9.83 5.90 6.31
C ASP A 137 9.69 5.42 4.84
N THR A 138 8.56 5.75 4.23
CA THR A 138 8.24 5.35 2.85
C THR A 138 9.18 5.95 1.82
N ASN A 139 9.71 7.16 2.09
CA ASN A 139 10.69 7.78 1.21
C ASN A 139 12.02 7.03 1.27
N ALA A 140 12.51 6.71 2.46
CA ALA A 140 13.72 5.90 2.62
C ALA A 140 13.59 4.54 1.92
N MET A 141 12.42 3.88 2.02
CA MET A 141 12.16 2.62 1.32
C MET A 141 12.25 2.78 -0.21
N LEU A 142 11.58 3.77 -0.79
CA LEU A 142 11.62 4.03 -2.23
C LEU A 142 13.05 4.35 -2.71
N GLN A 143 13.78 5.20 -1.95
CA GLN A 143 15.15 5.56 -2.27
C GLN A 143 16.10 4.36 -2.17
N ALA A 144 15.93 3.49 -1.17
CA ALA A 144 16.74 2.29 -1.02
C ALA A 144 16.54 1.33 -2.20
N HIS A 145 15.29 1.08 -2.63
CA HIS A 145 15.01 0.25 -3.80
C HIS A 145 15.56 0.87 -5.10
N ALA A 146 15.40 2.18 -5.29
CA ALA A 146 15.96 2.87 -6.44
C ALA A 146 17.50 2.86 -6.45
N ALA A 147 18.13 2.95 -5.29
CA ALA A 147 19.58 2.85 -5.16
C ALA A 147 20.06 1.41 -5.43
N ALA A 148 19.38 0.39 -4.90
CA ALA A 148 19.69 -1.01 -5.15
C ALA A 148 19.58 -1.36 -6.64
N LEU A 149 18.51 -0.92 -7.31
CA LEU A 149 18.34 -1.06 -8.77
C LEU A 149 19.54 -0.51 -9.53
N ARG A 150 19.96 0.74 -9.23
CA ARG A 150 21.09 1.41 -9.91
C ARG A 150 22.45 0.78 -9.61
N ALA A 151 22.62 0.25 -8.40
CA ALA A 151 23.89 -0.34 -7.96
C ALA A 151 24.32 -1.54 -8.81
N VAL A 152 23.35 -2.25 -9.41
CA VAL A 152 23.60 -3.41 -10.30
C VAL A 152 23.34 -3.09 -11.78
N GLY A 153 23.29 -1.80 -12.14
CA GLY A 153 23.19 -1.36 -13.53
C GLY A 153 21.77 -1.21 -14.08
N GLY A 154 20.73 -1.37 -13.25
CA GLY A 154 19.35 -1.08 -13.65
C GLY A 154 19.08 0.44 -13.75
N GLU A 155 18.06 0.82 -14.49
CA GLU A 155 17.74 2.22 -14.79
C GLU A 155 16.33 2.57 -14.30
N LEU A 156 16.18 3.74 -13.67
CA LEU A 156 14.90 4.37 -13.36
C LEU A 156 14.78 5.64 -14.21
N VAL A 157 13.85 5.63 -15.16
CA VAL A 157 13.55 6.76 -16.05
C VAL A 157 12.28 7.42 -15.57
N THR A 158 12.39 8.65 -15.09
CA THR A 158 11.25 9.49 -14.69
C THR A 158 10.78 10.38 -15.83
N GLY A 159 9.56 10.91 -15.77
CA GLY A 159 8.95 11.65 -16.87
C GLY A 159 8.72 10.77 -18.12
N ALA A 160 8.73 9.46 -17.96
CA ALA A 160 8.61 8.46 -19.03
C ALA A 160 7.18 7.91 -19.09
N ARG A 161 6.21 8.78 -19.30
CA ARG A 161 4.80 8.37 -19.46
C ARG A 161 4.64 7.52 -20.71
N VAL A 162 4.20 6.27 -20.51
CA VAL A 162 3.93 5.31 -21.60
C VAL A 162 2.75 5.80 -22.43
N SER A 163 2.91 5.78 -23.76
CA SER A 163 1.92 6.24 -24.74
C SER A 163 1.48 5.16 -25.71
N ALA A 164 2.29 4.14 -25.93
CA ALA A 164 1.95 3.00 -26.76
C ALA A 164 2.71 1.75 -26.33
N ILE A 165 2.07 0.61 -26.45
CA ILE A 165 2.65 -0.72 -26.22
C ILE A 165 2.25 -1.62 -27.38
N ALA A 166 3.21 -2.33 -27.95
CA ALA A 166 2.99 -3.31 -28.99
C ALA A 166 3.87 -4.53 -28.81
N ARG A 167 3.41 -5.68 -29.25
CA ARG A 167 4.24 -6.87 -29.31
C ARG A 167 4.90 -6.98 -30.69
N GLU A 168 6.21 -7.07 -30.70
CA GLU A 168 7.01 -7.26 -31.92
C GLU A 168 7.80 -8.57 -31.81
N GLY A 169 7.30 -9.63 -32.43
CA GLY A 169 7.88 -10.97 -32.31
C GLY A 169 7.79 -11.51 -30.89
N SER A 170 8.95 -11.78 -30.27
CA SER A 170 9.04 -12.24 -28.88
C SER A 170 9.21 -11.12 -27.86
N ALA A 171 9.32 -9.86 -28.30
CA ALA A 171 9.56 -8.73 -27.42
C ALA A 171 8.35 -7.76 -27.35
N TRP A 172 8.25 -7.04 -26.26
CA TRP A 172 7.37 -5.90 -26.07
C TRP A 172 8.10 -4.63 -26.47
N ARG A 173 7.48 -3.82 -27.33
CA ARG A 173 7.92 -2.49 -27.69
C ARG A 173 7.07 -1.46 -26.97
N VAL A 174 7.69 -0.58 -26.22
CA VAL A 174 7.04 0.45 -25.39
C VAL A 174 7.51 1.83 -25.84
N GLU A 175 6.56 2.70 -26.16
CA GLU A 175 6.84 4.11 -26.40
C GLU A 175 6.55 4.91 -25.12
N ALA A 176 7.53 5.68 -24.67
CA ALA A 176 7.40 6.53 -23.50
C ALA A 176 8.11 7.87 -23.71
N SER A 177 7.36 8.98 -23.65
CA SER A 177 7.85 10.36 -23.79
C SER A 177 8.82 10.54 -24.96
N GLY A 178 8.43 10.01 -26.15
CA GLY A 178 9.19 10.14 -27.42
C GLY A 178 10.40 9.21 -27.56
N LYS A 179 10.64 8.35 -26.57
CA LYS A 179 11.66 7.28 -26.65
C LYS A 179 11.00 5.93 -26.84
N VAL A 180 11.75 4.98 -27.38
CA VAL A 180 11.31 3.61 -27.61
C VAL A 180 12.18 2.65 -26.81
N TYR A 181 11.52 1.77 -26.08
CA TYR A 181 12.14 0.70 -25.26
C TYR A 181 11.65 -0.65 -25.79
N SER A 182 12.48 -1.70 -25.61
CA SER A 182 12.09 -3.06 -26.00
C SER A 182 12.66 -4.08 -25.00
N ALA A 183 11.83 -5.05 -24.60
CA ALA A 183 12.24 -6.17 -23.76
C ALA A 183 11.34 -7.40 -23.98
N PRO A 184 11.84 -8.62 -23.76
CA PRO A 184 11.02 -9.84 -23.78
C PRO A 184 9.99 -9.88 -22.64
N LEU A 185 10.28 -9.24 -21.48
CA LEU A 185 9.39 -9.18 -20.33
C LEU A 185 8.92 -7.75 -20.08
N LEU A 186 7.60 -7.59 -19.96
CA LEU A 186 6.94 -6.34 -19.62
C LEU A 186 6.16 -6.52 -18.31
N ILE A 187 6.60 -5.85 -17.26
CA ILE A 187 6.01 -5.94 -15.92
C ILE A 187 5.10 -4.72 -15.70
N ASN A 188 3.83 -4.96 -15.49
CA ASN A 188 2.83 -3.95 -15.23
C ASN A 188 2.68 -3.72 -13.73
N ALA A 189 3.36 -2.70 -13.21
CA ALA A 189 3.30 -2.23 -11.83
C ALA A 189 2.69 -0.81 -11.74
N ALA A 190 1.79 -0.46 -12.67
CA ALA A 190 1.26 0.88 -12.87
C ALA A 190 0.17 1.29 -11.85
N GLY A 191 -0.03 0.55 -10.77
CA GLY A 191 -0.95 0.89 -9.67
C GLY A 191 -2.38 1.10 -10.17
N ALA A 192 -2.92 2.31 -10.04
CA ALA A 192 -4.27 2.65 -10.48
C ALA A 192 -4.46 2.53 -11.99
N TRP A 193 -3.40 2.70 -12.78
CA TRP A 193 -3.42 2.62 -14.24
C TRP A 193 -3.12 1.21 -14.78
N ALA A 194 -3.10 0.18 -13.94
CA ALA A 194 -2.71 -1.16 -14.37
C ALA A 194 -3.61 -1.72 -15.48
N ASP A 195 -4.92 -1.56 -15.38
CA ASP A 195 -5.84 -1.97 -16.44
C ASP A 195 -5.74 -1.12 -17.72
N ASP A 196 -5.36 0.17 -17.60
CA ASP A 196 -5.10 1.02 -18.76
C ASP A 196 -3.87 0.55 -19.53
N VAL A 197 -2.80 0.19 -18.82
CA VAL A 197 -1.58 -0.39 -19.39
C VAL A 197 -1.89 -1.72 -20.09
N ALA A 198 -2.69 -2.59 -19.47
CA ALA A 198 -3.11 -3.85 -20.08
C ALA A 198 -3.92 -3.62 -21.37
N ARG A 199 -4.90 -2.71 -21.34
CA ARG A 199 -5.67 -2.34 -22.54
C ARG A 199 -4.77 -1.77 -23.65
N MET A 200 -3.79 -0.94 -23.30
CA MET A 200 -2.83 -0.40 -24.27
C MET A 200 -1.96 -1.51 -24.89
N ALA A 201 -1.64 -2.55 -24.14
CA ALA A 201 -0.90 -3.72 -24.59
C ALA A 201 -1.76 -4.77 -25.34
N GLY A 202 -3.08 -4.57 -25.41
CA GLY A 202 -4.00 -5.57 -25.97
C GLY A 202 -4.16 -6.82 -25.10
N VAL A 203 -3.90 -6.70 -23.79
CA VAL A 203 -3.99 -7.76 -22.79
C VAL A 203 -5.31 -7.66 -22.06
N GLN A 204 -5.93 -8.80 -21.73
CA GLN A 204 -7.15 -8.83 -20.96
C GLN A 204 -6.91 -8.19 -19.57
N HIS A 205 -7.75 -7.24 -19.19
CA HIS A 205 -7.66 -6.58 -17.90
C HIS A 205 -8.27 -7.44 -16.79
N VAL A 206 -7.80 -7.23 -15.54
CA VAL A 206 -8.22 -8.02 -14.37
C VAL A 206 -9.27 -7.33 -13.50
N GLY A 207 -9.70 -6.12 -13.85
CA GLY A 207 -10.73 -5.37 -13.11
C GLY A 207 -10.18 -4.60 -11.91
N ILE A 208 -9.00 -4.01 -12.05
CA ILE A 208 -8.44 -3.15 -10.99
C ILE A 208 -9.33 -1.95 -10.76
N GLN A 209 -9.89 -1.83 -9.56
CA GLN A 209 -10.71 -0.71 -9.14
C GLN A 209 -9.92 0.19 -8.18
N PRO A 210 -9.50 1.37 -8.63
CA PRO A 210 -8.97 2.40 -7.73
C PRO A 210 -10.08 2.92 -6.80
N ARG A 211 -9.74 3.12 -5.52
CA ARG A 211 -10.64 3.72 -4.52
C ARG A 211 -9.91 4.86 -3.83
N ARG A 212 -10.53 6.04 -3.80
CA ARG A 212 -9.96 7.23 -3.16
C ARG A 212 -9.89 7.04 -1.64
N ARG A 213 -8.78 7.50 -1.06
CA ARG A 213 -8.59 7.63 0.38
C ARG A 213 -8.13 9.03 0.68
N THR A 214 -8.97 9.78 1.38
CA THR A 214 -8.70 11.16 1.79
C THR A 214 -8.01 11.19 3.16
N VAL A 215 -7.00 12.05 3.28
CA VAL A 215 -6.29 12.34 4.53
C VAL A 215 -6.33 13.84 4.77
N ILE A 216 -6.56 14.22 6.00
CA ILE A 216 -6.50 15.61 6.47
C ILE A 216 -5.40 15.76 7.51
N SER A 217 -4.80 16.95 7.58
CA SER A 217 -3.93 17.33 8.69
C SER A 217 -4.46 18.58 9.39
N PHE A 218 -4.30 18.63 10.70
CA PHE A 218 -4.71 19.75 11.53
C PHE A 218 -3.80 19.88 12.77
N ALA A 219 -3.88 21.05 13.42
CA ALA A 219 -3.03 21.31 14.57
C ALA A 219 -3.39 20.41 15.77
N ALA A 220 -2.37 19.89 16.43
CA ALA A 220 -2.52 19.25 17.73
C ALA A 220 -2.96 20.27 18.80
N PRO A 221 -3.52 19.85 19.94
CA PRO A 221 -3.83 20.73 21.04
C PRO A 221 -2.60 21.53 21.50
N GLU A 222 -2.81 22.80 21.82
CA GLU A 222 -1.74 23.68 22.26
C GLU A 222 -1.10 23.16 23.55
N GLY A 223 0.23 23.10 23.59
CA GLY A 223 0.99 22.63 24.74
C GLY A 223 1.14 21.11 24.87
N GLU A 224 0.46 20.33 24.04
CA GLU A 224 0.54 18.86 24.07
C GLU A 224 1.64 18.32 23.16
N ASP A 225 2.43 17.37 23.65
CA ASP A 225 3.35 16.59 22.83
C ASP A 225 2.69 15.29 22.36
N VAL A 226 2.07 15.36 21.20
CA VAL A 226 1.29 14.25 20.62
C VAL A 226 2.14 13.10 20.05
N ARG A 227 3.48 13.22 20.01
CA ARG A 227 4.37 12.19 19.41
C ARG A 227 4.24 10.82 20.05
N ARG A 228 3.76 10.76 21.29
CA ARG A 228 3.56 9.51 22.03
C ARG A 228 2.15 8.94 21.90
N TRP A 229 1.23 9.68 21.27
CA TRP A 229 -0.10 9.14 21.02
C TRP A 229 -0.02 8.00 20.02
N PRO A 230 -0.70 6.88 20.27
CA PRO A 230 -0.68 5.76 19.34
C PRO A 230 -1.37 6.13 18.00
N PHE A 231 -1.06 5.37 16.95
CA PHE A 231 -1.95 5.33 15.79
C PHE A 231 -3.30 4.80 16.24
N THR A 232 -4.28 5.68 16.37
CA THR A 232 -5.62 5.33 16.86
C THR A 232 -6.57 5.10 15.70
N LYS A 233 -7.23 3.95 15.68
CA LYS A 233 -8.16 3.56 14.62
C LYS A 233 -9.37 2.88 15.23
N THR A 234 -10.57 3.18 14.72
CA THR A 234 -11.75 2.35 15.00
C THR A 234 -11.59 0.97 14.35
N VAL A 235 -12.04 -0.08 15.05
CA VAL A 235 -12.29 -1.36 14.39
C VAL A 235 -13.49 -1.19 13.43
N GLY A 236 -13.49 -1.88 12.30
CA GLY A 236 -14.52 -1.68 11.28
C GLY A 236 -14.49 -0.27 10.65
N GLU A 237 -15.67 0.29 10.42
CA GLU A 237 -15.82 1.64 9.89
C GLU A 237 -15.57 2.72 10.96
N GLY A 238 -15.20 3.92 10.52
CA GLY A 238 -14.98 5.06 11.39
C GLY A 238 -13.85 5.95 10.92
N PHE A 239 -12.78 6.06 11.68
CA PHE A 239 -11.65 6.91 11.37
C PHE A 239 -10.33 6.28 11.80
N TYR A 240 -9.23 6.84 11.33
CA TYR A 240 -7.95 6.74 12.01
C TYR A 240 -7.37 8.14 12.28
N LEU A 241 -6.53 8.21 13.30
CA LEU A 241 -5.83 9.40 13.77
C LEU A 241 -4.42 9.03 14.17
N LEU A 242 -3.43 9.80 13.75
CA LEU A 242 -2.03 9.57 14.13
C LEU A 242 -1.25 10.88 14.24
N PRO A 243 -0.21 10.93 15.09
CA PRO A 243 0.64 12.11 15.20
C PRO A 243 1.56 12.27 13.98
N GLU A 244 1.73 13.53 13.56
CA GLU A 244 2.73 13.93 12.58
C GLU A 244 3.64 15.01 13.18
N GLY A 245 4.83 14.59 13.58
CA GLY A 245 5.73 15.46 14.35
C GLY A 245 5.16 15.86 15.72
N ARG A 246 5.51 17.04 16.21
CA ARG A 246 5.13 17.49 17.55
C ARG A 246 3.76 18.16 17.61
N GLY A 247 3.39 18.83 16.54
CA GLY A 247 2.30 19.80 16.59
C GLY A 247 1.19 19.55 15.57
N GLN A 248 1.19 18.41 14.89
CA GLN A 248 0.15 18.07 13.91
C GLN A 248 -0.37 16.66 14.11
N LEU A 249 -1.62 16.48 13.71
CA LEU A 249 -2.32 15.22 13.63
C LEU A 249 -2.79 14.98 12.20
N LEU A 250 -2.71 13.74 11.76
CA LEU A 250 -3.30 13.26 10.50
C LEU A 250 -4.54 12.45 10.82
N ALA A 251 -5.58 12.59 10.01
CA ALA A 251 -6.78 11.76 10.15
C ALA A 251 -7.38 11.43 8.77
N SER A 252 -8.20 10.37 8.75
CA SER A 252 -9.00 9.97 7.60
C SER A 252 -10.31 9.35 8.07
N SER A 253 -11.37 9.56 7.31
CA SER A 253 -12.65 8.87 7.44
C SER A 253 -12.63 7.42 6.99
N MET A 254 -11.50 6.93 6.52
CA MET A 254 -11.34 5.62 5.89
C MET A 254 -12.26 5.41 4.67
N ASP A 255 -12.54 6.49 3.92
CA ASP A 255 -13.29 6.48 2.68
C ASP A 255 -12.70 5.50 1.65
N GLN A 256 -13.56 4.94 0.81
CA GLN A 256 -13.23 4.00 -0.26
C GLN A 256 -14.03 4.28 -1.52
N THR A 257 -14.23 5.56 -1.83
CA THR A 257 -15.01 5.98 -2.99
C THR A 257 -14.35 5.51 -4.28
N PRO A 258 -15.03 4.70 -5.12
CA PRO A 258 -14.52 4.30 -6.42
C PRO A 258 -14.12 5.52 -7.26
N SER A 259 -13.03 5.39 -8.01
CA SER A 259 -12.49 6.47 -8.84
C SER A 259 -11.90 5.90 -10.11
N GLU A 260 -11.89 6.71 -11.16
CA GLU A 260 -11.03 6.46 -12.31
C GLU A 260 -9.57 6.77 -11.95
N PRO A 261 -8.59 6.16 -12.67
CA PRO A 261 -7.18 6.51 -12.52
C PRO A 261 -6.95 8.00 -12.77
N CYS A 262 -6.45 8.72 -11.77
CA CYS A 262 -6.21 10.17 -11.86
C CYS A 262 -5.16 10.63 -10.85
N ASP A 263 -4.74 11.88 -10.97
CA ASP A 263 -4.04 12.60 -9.90
C ASP A 263 -5.07 12.99 -8.84
N ALA A 264 -5.26 12.09 -7.84
CA ALA A 264 -6.37 12.20 -6.90
C ALA A 264 -6.23 13.40 -5.99
N ALA A 265 -7.30 14.18 -5.88
CA ALA A 265 -7.45 15.25 -4.90
C ALA A 265 -8.46 14.85 -3.81
N ALA A 266 -8.30 15.43 -2.62
CA ALA A 266 -9.25 15.28 -1.54
C ALA A 266 -10.59 15.95 -1.92
N ASP A 267 -11.68 15.27 -1.63
CA ASP A 267 -13.04 15.79 -1.84
C ASP A 267 -13.51 16.55 -0.58
N GLU A 268 -14.23 17.65 -0.76
CA GLU A 268 -14.69 18.49 0.35
C GLU A 268 -15.60 17.72 1.32
N LEU A 269 -16.44 16.83 0.80
CA LEU A 269 -17.30 15.99 1.63
C LEU A 269 -16.48 15.00 2.45
N ASP A 270 -15.49 14.33 1.85
CA ASP A 270 -14.61 13.38 2.55
C ASP A 270 -13.79 14.10 3.64
N ILE A 271 -13.33 15.33 3.37
CA ILE A 271 -12.66 16.19 4.36
C ILE A 271 -13.57 16.48 5.53
N ALA A 272 -14.83 16.88 5.27
CA ALA A 272 -15.81 17.19 6.30
C ALA A 272 -16.16 15.95 7.13
N ILE A 273 -16.38 14.80 6.49
CA ILE A 273 -16.65 13.52 7.16
C ILE A 273 -15.47 13.11 8.04
N ALA A 274 -14.23 13.28 7.56
CA ALA A 274 -13.05 12.94 8.36
C ALA A 274 -12.96 13.81 9.63
N ALA A 275 -13.19 15.10 9.51
CA ALA A 275 -13.21 16.02 10.65
C ALA A 275 -14.34 15.66 11.63
N ASP A 276 -15.55 15.46 11.14
CA ASP A 276 -16.73 15.11 11.94
C ASP A 276 -16.53 13.81 12.73
N ARG A 277 -16.04 12.74 12.09
CA ARG A 277 -15.77 11.44 12.76
C ARG A 277 -14.75 11.56 13.89
N VAL A 278 -13.70 12.37 13.68
CA VAL A 278 -12.71 12.65 14.73
C VAL A 278 -13.34 13.44 15.89
N GLU A 279 -14.11 14.49 15.62
CA GLU A 279 -14.76 15.31 16.64
C GLU A 279 -15.83 14.54 17.43
N GLN A 280 -16.53 13.61 16.78
CA GLN A 280 -17.49 12.71 17.45
C GLN A 280 -16.78 11.74 18.41
N ALA A 281 -15.60 11.22 18.05
CA ALA A 281 -14.88 10.25 18.86
C ALA A 281 -13.92 10.87 19.88
N THR A 282 -13.59 12.15 19.71
CA THR A 282 -12.57 12.84 20.54
C THR A 282 -13.06 14.21 21.01
N THR A 283 -12.33 14.79 21.94
CA THR A 283 -12.52 16.19 22.38
C THR A 283 -11.71 17.21 21.55
N LEU A 284 -11.08 16.76 20.47
CA LEU A 284 -10.27 17.63 19.60
C LEU A 284 -11.17 18.60 18.82
N PRO A 285 -10.94 19.92 18.91
CA PRO A 285 -11.64 20.86 18.05
C PRO A 285 -10.89 21.04 16.73
N ILE A 286 -11.46 20.58 15.62
CA ILE A 286 -10.85 20.76 14.29
C ILE A 286 -11.31 22.09 13.69
N ARG A 287 -10.73 23.19 14.13
CA ARG A 287 -11.09 24.53 13.68
C ARG A 287 -10.61 24.86 12.27
N ARG A 288 -9.53 24.22 11.83
CA ARG A 288 -8.89 24.47 10.53
C ARG A 288 -8.16 23.24 10.04
N ILE A 289 -8.41 22.85 8.82
CA ILE A 289 -7.59 21.89 8.08
C ILE A 289 -6.35 22.59 7.56
N ALA A 290 -5.17 22.11 7.93
CA ALA A 290 -3.90 22.69 7.47
C ALA A 290 -3.57 22.22 6.04
N HIS A 291 -3.70 20.91 5.80
CA HIS A 291 -3.52 20.30 4.48
C HIS A 291 -4.51 19.16 4.32
N SER A 292 -4.87 18.87 3.06
CA SER A 292 -5.62 17.69 2.68
C SER A 292 -5.06 17.11 1.38
N TRP A 293 -5.07 15.80 1.26
CA TRP A 293 -4.68 15.09 0.05
C TRP A 293 -5.46 13.78 -0.07
N ALA A 294 -5.39 13.18 -1.24
CA ALA A 294 -5.94 11.84 -1.43
C ALA A 294 -5.00 10.97 -2.25
N GLY A 295 -5.06 9.66 -2.02
CA GLY A 295 -4.38 8.65 -2.80
C GLY A 295 -5.36 7.62 -3.33
N LEU A 296 -5.02 6.95 -4.43
CA LEU A 296 -5.80 5.85 -4.98
C LEU A 296 -5.27 4.52 -4.47
N ARG A 297 -6.12 3.79 -3.75
CA ARG A 297 -5.87 2.42 -3.30
C ARG A 297 -6.48 1.49 -4.34
N SER A 298 -5.65 0.74 -5.06
CA SER A 298 -6.07 -0.06 -6.21
C SER A 298 -6.30 -1.50 -5.80
N PHE A 299 -7.53 -1.98 -5.97
CA PHE A 299 -7.96 -3.32 -5.57
C PHE A 299 -8.31 -4.16 -6.79
N ALA A 300 -7.94 -5.44 -6.75
CA ALA A 300 -8.55 -6.46 -7.59
C ALA A 300 -9.97 -6.78 -7.08
N PRO A 301 -10.82 -7.46 -7.85
CA PRO A 301 -12.20 -7.75 -7.44
C PRO A 301 -12.34 -8.52 -6.12
N ASP A 302 -11.37 -9.37 -5.80
CA ASP A 302 -11.29 -10.16 -4.56
C ASP A 302 -10.41 -9.53 -3.47
N GLU A 303 -9.90 -8.32 -3.72
CA GLU A 303 -9.01 -7.55 -2.85
C GLU A 303 -7.65 -8.23 -2.55
N VAL A 304 -7.32 -9.31 -3.24
CA VAL A 304 -5.99 -9.96 -3.19
C VAL A 304 -5.11 -9.40 -4.31
N PRO A 305 -3.82 -9.11 -4.07
CA PRO A 305 -2.90 -8.65 -5.11
C PRO A 305 -2.83 -9.59 -6.30
N VAL A 306 -2.60 -9.04 -7.49
CA VAL A 306 -2.46 -9.80 -8.74
C VAL A 306 -0.99 -9.84 -9.12
N ILE A 307 -0.43 -11.04 -9.17
CA ILE A 307 0.97 -11.29 -9.53
C ILE A 307 1.02 -12.54 -10.42
N GLY A 308 1.57 -12.41 -11.61
CA GLY A 308 1.75 -13.54 -12.53
C GLY A 308 1.70 -13.14 -13.99
N HIS A 309 2.03 -14.08 -14.84
CA HIS A 309 1.97 -13.94 -16.28
C HIS A 309 0.51 -13.87 -16.75
N ALA A 310 0.22 -13.00 -17.71
CA ALA A 310 -1.04 -13.01 -18.43
C ALA A 310 -1.07 -14.24 -19.35
N ALA A 311 -2.18 -15.02 -19.29
CA ALA A 311 -2.31 -16.24 -20.07
C ALA A 311 -2.39 -15.97 -21.59
N ASP A 312 -2.99 -14.84 -21.97
CA ASP A 312 -3.20 -14.42 -23.36
C ASP A 312 -2.01 -13.63 -23.97
N ALA A 313 -1.02 -13.26 -23.15
CA ALA A 313 0.05 -12.34 -23.56
C ALA A 313 1.43 -12.78 -23.03
N PRO A 314 2.12 -13.72 -23.69
CA PRO A 314 3.42 -14.20 -23.25
C PRO A 314 4.43 -13.08 -23.01
N GLY A 315 5.06 -13.07 -21.84
CA GLY A 315 6.00 -12.04 -21.40
C GLY A 315 5.37 -10.79 -20.78
N PHE A 316 4.03 -10.70 -20.72
CA PHE A 316 3.36 -9.69 -19.91
C PHE A 316 3.12 -10.21 -18.50
N VAL A 317 3.51 -9.43 -17.47
CA VAL A 317 3.41 -9.83 -16.07
C VAL A 317 2.67 -8.77 -15.26
N TRP A 318 1.69 -9.18 -14.50
CA TRP A 318 0.96 -8.34 -13.57
C TRP A 318 1.67 -8.23 -12.22
N VAL A 319 1.73 -7.01 -11.66
CA VAL A 319 2.12 -6.72 -10.27
C VAL A 319 1.26 -5.56 -9.76
N ALA A 320 0.00 -5.84 -9.48
CA ALA A 320 -1.02 -4.83 -9.22
C ALA A 320 -1.95 -5.23 -8.05
N GLY A 321 -2.86 -4.36 -7.68
CA GLY A 321 -3.91 -4.69 -6.73
C GLY A 321 -3.49 -4.71 -5.25
N GLN A 322 -2.40 -4.04 -4.85
CA GLN A 322 -1.92 -4.03 -3.46
C GLN A 322 -2.84 -3.26 -2.49
N GLY A 323 -3.91 -2.65 -2.99
CA GLY A 323 -4.89 -1.92 -2.21
C GLY A 323 -4.25 -0.82 -1.34
N GLY A 324 -4.56 -0.83 -0.05
CA GLY A 324 -3.98 0.10 0.92
C GLY A 324 -2.71 -0.42 1.60
N ALA A 325 -2.24 -1.63 1.26
CA ALA A 325 -1.21 -2.36 1.98
C ALA A 325 0.16 -2.41 1.25
N GLY A 326 0.33 -1.64 0.16
CA GLY A 326 1.48 -1.75 -0.72
C GLY A 326 2.84 -1.72 -0.01
N PHE A 327 3.07 -0.77 0.91
CA PHE A 327 4.33 -0.71 1.65
C PHE A 327 4.50 -1.88 2.62
N GLN A 328 3.48 -2.15 3.43
CA GLN A 328 3.59 -3.18 4.47
C GLN A 328 3.69 -4.61 3.92
N THR A 329 3.29 -4.84 2.67
CA THR A 329 3.37 -6.15 2.01
C THR A 329 4.48 -6.24 0.96
N SER A 330 5.13 -5.12 0.60
CA SER A 330 6.12 -5.08 -0.49
C SER A 330 7.27 -6.07 -0.36
N PRO A 331 7.85 -6.36 0.82
CA PRO A 331 8.92 -7.34 0.94
C PRO A 331 8.52 -8.76 0.52
N ALA A 332 7.34 -9.21 0.96
CA ALA A 332 6.83 -10.53 0.58
C ALA A 332 6.35 -10.55 -0.88
N LEU A 333 5.60 -9.53 -1.31
CA LEU A 333 5.09 -9.45 -2.68
C LEU A 333 6.21 -9.35 -3.72
N ALA A 334 7.31 -8.62 -3.43
CA ALA A 334 8.44 -8.53 -4.34
C ALA A 334 9.13 -9.90 -4.55
N ARG A 335 9.25 -10.74 -3.51
CA ARG A 335 9.77 -12.10 -3.63
C ARG A 335 8.85 -13.03 -4.41
N ILE A 336 7.54 -12.92 -4.18
CA ILE A 336 6.53 -13.68 -4.94
C ILE A 336 6.57 -13.28 -6.42
N ALA A 337 6.63 -11.97 -6.68
CA ALA A 337 6.68 -11.44 -8.05
C ALA A 337 7.99 -11.81 -8.76
N GLU A 338 9.13 -11.75 -8.08
CA GLU A 338 10.41 -12.22 -8.61
C GLU A 338 10.33 -13.69 -9.02
N ALA A 339 9.80 -14.55 -8.13
CA ALA A 339 9.63 -15.95 -8.44
C ALA A 339 8.73 -16.18 -9.66
N ALA A 340 7.62 -15.45 -9.77
CA ALA A 340 6.72 -15.51 -10.92
C ALA A 340 7.40 -15.06 -12.22
N VAL A 341 8.10 -13.91 -12.21
CA VAL A 341 8.75 -13.33 -13.40
C VAL A 341 9.84 -14.25 -13.92
N LEU A 342 10.64 -14.85 -13.03
CA LEU A 342 11.82 -15.65 -13.39
C LEU A 342 11.55 -17.16 -13.48
N GLY A 343 10.31 -17.61 -13.22
CA GLY A 343 9.99 -19.03 -13.17
C GLY A 343 10.67 -19.78 -12.03
N LEU A 344 10.99 -19.09 -10.93
CA LEU A 344 11.59 -19.69 -9.74
C LEU A 344 10.54 -20.39 -8.88
N PRO A 345 10.94 -21.31 -8.00
CA PRO A 345 10.03 -21.87 -7.01
C PRO A 345 9.37 -20.79 -6.17
N PHE A 346 8.08 -20.97 -5.86
CA PHE A 346 7.36 -20.09 -4.95
C PHE A 346 8.06 -20.04 -3.58
N PRO A 347 8.18 -18.86 -2.90
CA PRO A 347 8.95 -18.75 -1.67
C PRO A 347 8.46 -19.72 -0.58
N ALA A 348 9.39 -20.49 -0.01
CA ALA A 348 9.05 -21.58 0.92
C ALA A 348 8.38 -21.09 2.21
N ASP A 349 8.73 -19.92 2.71
CA ASP A 349 8.10 -19.29 3.86
C ASP A 349 6.66 -18.84 3.56
N CYS A 350 6.38 -18.38 2.32
CA CYS A 350 5.03 -18.10 1.85
C CYS A 350 4.19 -19.37 1.80
N THR A 351 4.73 -20.46 1.24
CA THR A 351 4.06 -21.78 1.24
C THR A 351 3.82 -22.27 2.67
N GLY A 352 4.82 -22.16 3.55
CA GLY A 352 4.70 -22.52 4.97
C GLY A 352 3.64 -21.72 5.72
N ALA A 353 3.34 -20.50 5.26
CA ALA A 353 2.28 -19.66 5.79
C ALA A 353 0.91 -19.86 5.11
N GLY A 354 0.77 -20.88 4.24
CA GLY A 354 -0.48 -21.22 3.57
C GLY A 354 -0.79 -20.42 2.31
N LEU A 355 0.18 -19.64 1.80
CA LEU A 355 0.02 -18.96 0.51
C LEU A 355 0.43 -19.88 -0.64
N VAL A 356 -0.28 -19.79 -1.75
CA VAL A 356 -0.02 -20.54 -2.98
C VAL A 356 -0.05 -19.62 -4.18
N PRO A 357 0.66 -19.91 -5.29
CA PRO A 357 0.74 -19.05 -6.48
C PRO A 357 -0.63 -18.70 -7.07
N GLU A 358 -1.55 -19.65 -7.05
CA GLU A 358 -2.91 -19.53 -7.63
C GLU A 358 -3.71 -18.39 -6.98
N LEU A 359 -3.45 -18.07 -5.69
CA LEU A 359 -4.08 -16.94 -5.01
C LEU A 359 -3.74 -15.58 -5.65
N PHE A 360 -2.61 -15.50 -6.34
CA PHE A 360 -2.11 -14.27 -6.95
C PHE A 360 -2.28 -14.24 -8.47
N SER A 361 -2.47 -15.41 -9.10
CA SER A 361 -2.55 -15.52 -10.57
C SER A 361 -3.65 -14.64 -11.17
N PRO A 362 -3.38 -13.89 -12.27
CA PRO A 362 -4.41 -13.20 -13.02
C PRO A 362 -5.47 -14.16 -13.62
N GLU A 363 -5.10 -15.41 -13.86
CA GLU A 363 -6.00 -16.44 -14.42
C GLU A 363 -7.26 -16.67 -13.57
N ARG A 364 -7.22 -16.37 -12.26
CA ARG A 364 -8.40 -16.44 -11.38
C ARG A 364 -9.51 -15.47 -11.77
N PHE A 365 -9.20 -14.50 -12.65
CA PHE A 365 -10.17 -13.59 -13.27
C PHE A 365 -10.40 -13.87 -14.74
N GLY A 366 -9.85 -14.97 -15.27
CA GLY A 366 -9.94 -15.35 -16.69
C GLY A 366 -9.02 -14.52 -17.59
N ALA A 367 -7.98 -13.91 -17.05
CA ALA A 367 -7.02 -13.04 -17.75
C ALA A 367 -5.65 -13.70 -17.94
#